data_5be7021e71438388f0871ce4359db252
#
_entry.id   5be7021e71438388f0871ce4359db252
#
_cell.length_a   1.000
_cell.length_b   1.000
_cell.length_c   1.000
_cell.angle_alpha   90.00
_cell.angle_beta   90.00
_cell.angle_gamma   90.00
#
_symmetry.space_group_name_H-M   'P 1'
#
loop_
_entity.id
_entity.type
_entity.pdbx_description
1 polymer ?
#
loop_
_entity_poly.entity_id
_entity_poly.type
_entity_poly.pdbx_seq_one_letter_code
_entity_poly.pdbx_strand_id
1 'polypeptide(L)' 'MFFNDHPPPHFHARYGEFEATVEIGTLEVLEGQLPRRALNLVREWAIDA' A
#
# COMPACT_ATOMS: atom_id res chain seq x y z
N MET A 1 -21.15 -17.59 -5.57
CA MET A 1 -20.81 -17.12 -5.82
C MET A 1 -20.19 -16.40 -6.31
N PHE A 2 -20.06 -15.76 -6.55
CA PHE A 2 -19.50 -15.11 -6.99
C PHE A 2 -19.06 -14.31 -6.66
N PHE A 3 -18.58 -13.98 -6.94
CA PHE A 3 -18.15 -13.31 -6.65
C PHE A 3 -17.59 -12.39 -7.07
N ASN A 4 -17.47 -11.80 -6.86
CA ASN A 4 -16.88 -10.54 -7.09
C ASN A 4 -15.40 -10.57 -6.96
N ASP A 5 -14.74 -10.46 -8.01
CA ASP A 5 -13.31 -10.60 -8.02
C ASP A 5 -12.61 -9.26 -7.96
N HIS A 6 -13.19 -8.33 -7.28
CA HIS A 6 -12.55 -7.02 -7.15
C HIS A 6 -11.34 -7.14 -6.26
N PRO A 7 -10.20 -6.65 -6.69
CA PRO A 7 -9.07 -6.60 -5.78
C PRO A 7 -9.37 -5.61 -4.65
N PRO A 8 -8.71 -5.77 -3.51
CA PRO A 8 -8.92 -4.81 -2.43
C PRO A 8 -8.50 -3.41 -2.86
N PRO A 9 -9.10 -2.39 -2.28
CA PRO A 9 -8.69 -1.03 -2.59
C PRO A 9 -7.22 -0.83 -2.28
N HIS A 10 -6.53 -0.19 -3.19
CA HIS A 10 -5.09 -0.04 -3.05
C HIS A 10 -4.64 1.23 -3.75
N PHE A 11 -3.42 1.62 -3.48
CA PHE A 11 -2.82 2.76 -4.13
C PHE A 11 -1.35 2.45 -4.41
N HIS A 12 -0.79 3.18 -5.35
CA HIS A 12 0.61 3.02 -5.70
C HIS A 12 1.44 4.03 -4.92
N ALA A 13 2.44 3.52 -4.22
CA ALA A 13 3.37 4.36 -3.48
C ALA A 13 4.70 4.36 -4.18
N ARG A 14 5.28 5.53 -4.33
CA ARG A 14 6.59 5.64 -4.96
C ARG A 14 7.52 6.40 -4.03
N TYR A 15 8.71 5.87 -3.87
CA TYR A 15 9.70 6.47 -3.01
C TYR A 15 11.07 6.29 -3.66
N GLY A 16 11.59 7.37 -4.24
CA GLY A 16 12.84 7.29 -4.96
C GLY A 16 12.74 6.32 -6.12
N GLU A 17 13.54 5.29 -6.07
CA GLU A 17 13.51 4.24 -7.09
C GLU A 17 12.57 3.12 -6.75
N PHE A 18 11.96 3.18 -5.60
CA PHE A 18 11.09 2.10 -5.15
C PHE A 18 9.65 2.40 -5.51
N GLU A 19 8.91 1.33 -5.75
CA GLU A 19 7.52 1.45 -6.12
C GLU A 19 6.78 0.25 -5.58
N ALA A 20 5.62 0.47 -5.01
CA ALA A 20 4.86 -0.61 -4.43
C ALA A 20 3.38 -0.30 -4.48
N THR A 21 2.58 -1.36 -4.50
CA THR A 21 1.14 -1.26 -4.38
C THR A 21 0.78 -1.59 -2.94
N VAL A 22 0.07 -0.69 -2.30
CA VAL A 22 -0.24 -0.82 -0.88
C VAL A 22 -1.74 -0.92 -0.71
N GLU A 23 -2.18 -1.89 0.06
CA GLU A 23 -3.59 -2.06 0.36
C GLU A 23 -4.02 -0.99 1.36
N ILE A 24 -5.18 -0.38 1.10
CA ILE A 24 -5.62 0.72 1.94
C ILE A 24 -6.07 0.25 3.31
N GLY A 25 -6.76 -0.87 3.34
CA GLY A 25 -7.31 -1.34 4.60
C GLY A 25 -6.28 -1.74 5.63
N THR A 26 -5.30 -2.54 5.23
CA THR A 26 -4.30 -3.07 6.14
C THR A 26 -2.96 -2.38 6.02
N LEU A 27 -2.77 -1.58 4.98
CA LEU A 27 -1.51 -0.90 4.70
C LEU A 27 -0.39 -1.90 4.45
N GLU A 28 -0.74 -3.00 3.83
CA GLU A 28 0.25 -4.02 3.49
C GLU A 28 0.67 -3.85 2.05
N VAL A 29 1.94 -4.14 1.80
CA VAL A 29 2.47 -4.08 0.44
C VAL A 29 2.00 -5.31 -0.31
N LEU A 30 1.23 -5.10 -1.36
CA LEU A 30 0.72 -6.19 -2.17
C LEU A 30 1.70 -6.57 -3.25
N GLU A 31 2.36 -5.59 -3.86
CA GLU A 31 3.33 -5.83 -4.91
C GLU A 31 4.42 -4.79 -4.81
N GLY A 32 5.59 -5.16 -5.30
CA GLY A 32 6.70 -4.24 -5.29
C GLY A 32 7.39 -4.24 -3.95
N GLN A 33 8.19 -3.21 -3.75
CA GLN A 33 8.97 -3.10 -2.52
C GLN A 33 9.07 -1.65 -2.10
N LEU A 34 9.09 -1.45 -0.79
CA LEU A 34 9.39 -0.15 -0.22
C LEU A 34 10.34 -0.37 0.95
N PRO A 35 11.32 0.54 1.16
CA PRO A 35 12.13 0.42 2.35
C PRO A 35 11.27 0.63 3.59
N ARG A 36 11.74 0.07 4.71
CA ARG A 36 10.98 0.17 5.95
C ARG A 36 10.69 1.62 6.29
N ARG A 37 11.64 2.49 6.02
CA ARG A 37 11.47 3.91 6.29
C ARG A 37 10.28 4.47 5.57
N ALA A 38 10.14 4.13 4.30
CA ALA A 38 9.02 4.61 3.51
C ALA A 38 7.71 4.02 3.98
N LEU A 39 7.71 2.75 4.36
CA LEU A 39 6.50 2.12 4.88
C LEU A 39 6.03 2.81 6.15
N ASN A 40 6.97 3.17 7.01
CA ASN A 40 6.60 3.86 8.24
C ASN A 40 5.97 5.21 7.95
N LEU A 41 6.50 5.91 6.96
CA LEU A 41 5.93 7.19 6.57
C LEU A 41 4.51 7.03 6.06
N VAL A 42 4.29 6.01 5.25
CA VAL A 42 2.95 5.75 4.71
C VAL A 42 1.98 5.46 5.84
N ARG A 43 2.41 4.65 6.80
CA ARG A 43 1.55 4.30 7.90
C ARG A 43 1.20 5.50 8.75
N GLU A 44 2.19 6.33 9.03
CA GLU A 44 1.94 7.52 9.82
C GLU A 44 0.99 8.46 9.09
N TRP A 45 1.19 8.58 7.80
CA TRP A 45 0.32 9.43 7.00
C TRP A 45 -1.13 8.93 7.04
N ALA A 46 -1.31 7.65 6.93
CA ALA A 46 -2.65 7.07 6.92
C ALA A 46 -3.33 7.22 8.28
N ILE A 47 -2.56 7.06 9.33
CA ILE A 47 -3.11 7.19 10.67
C ILE A 47 -3.50 8.63 10.95
N ASP A 48 -2.69 9.55 10.46
CA ASP A 48 -2.95 10.97 10.66
C ASP A 48 -4.11 11.47 9.82
N ALA A 49 -4.33 10.83 8.72
CA ALA A 49 -5.40 11.25 7.83
C ALA A 49 -6.74 10.76 8.35
#